data_4614a28a352d48a2921bde54c31dec8d
#
_entry.id   4614a28a352d48a2921bde54c31dec8d
#
_cell.length_a   1.000
_cell.length_b   1.000
_cell.length_c   1.000
_cell.angle_alpha   90.00
_cell.angle_beta   90.00
_cell.angle_gamma   90.00
#
_symmetry.space_group_name_H-M   'P 1'
#
loop_
_entity.id
_entity.type
_entity.pdbx_description
1 polymer ?
#
loop_
_entity_poly.entity_id
_entity_poly.type
_entity_poly.pdbx_seq_one_letter_code
_entity_poly.pdbx_strand_id
1 'polypeptide(L)'
;MLTLLVLAGCGPNVVQQLQEVPLIDATLWTVSGEAEDPFDDRPESVECSSLGYAAESTYFEVDTTFCEYATFVQPTLVDIAEGDLMTLVAWHLDLWAAEPAEAHMVVQVGDQVLYEEWIPIPSDSNIFEKEGTAEDVLPSGTPVYFHVHNHGYNNWAVSEIMVETLVEVEL
;
A
#
# COMPACT_ATOMS: atom_id res chain seq x y z
N MET A 1 10.91 13.93 -21.16
CA MET A 1 10.61 14.60 -22.46
C MET A 1 9.10 14.65 -22.54
N LEU A 2 8.52 15.84 -22.33
CA LEU A 2 7.08 16.02 -22.20
C LEU A 2 6.43 15.91 -23.60
N THR A 3 5.63 14.88 -23.85
CA THR A 3 4.89 14.74 -25.11
C THR A 3 3.48 15.33 -24.93
N LEU A 4 3.25 16.50 -25.53
CA LEU A 4 1.94 17.17 -25.54
C LEU A 4 1.13 16.67 -26.74
N LEU A 5 0.04 15.94 -26.51
CA LEU A 5 -0.90 15.53 -27.56
C LEU A 5 -2.11 16.48 -27.50
N VAL A 6 -2.29 17.33 -28.50
CA VAL A 6 -3.44 18.26 -28.61
C VAL A 6 -4.50 17.64 -29.53
N LEU A 7 -5.66 17.29 -29.01
CA LEU A 7 -6.82 16.93 -29.79
C LEU A 7 -7.75 18.15 -29.95
N ALA A 8 -7.89 18.67 -31.16
CA ALA A 8 -8.75 19.81 -31.45
C ALA A 8 -10.22 19.38 -31.62
N GLY A 9 -11.04 19.57 -30.59
CA GLY A 9 -12.51 19.45 -30.60
C GLY A 9 -13.14 20.76 -30.15
N CYS A 10 -14.36 21.09 -30.62
CA CYS A 10 -15.14 22.26 -30.17
C CYS A 10 -15.77 22.03 -28.79
N GLY A 11 -14.95 21.83 -27.79
CA GLY A 11 -15.23 21.72 -26.36
C GLY A 11 -14.13 22.45 -25.57
N PRO A 12 -14.18 22.50 -24.24
CA PRO A 12 -13.06 23.00 -23.47
C PRO A 12 -11.77 22.28 -23.92
N ASN A 13 -10.68 23.04 -24.06
CA ASN A 13 -9.40 22.45 -24.45
C ASN A 13 -8.92 21.55 -23.29
N VAL A 14 -9.13 20.23 -23.44
CA VAL A 14 -8.64 19.22 -22.50
C VAL A 14 -7.31 18.71 -23.01
N VAL A 15 -6.30 18.69 -22.16
CA VAL A 15 -4.99 18.09 -22.44
C VAL A 15 -4.76 16.95 -21.46
N GLN A 16 -4.13 15.88 -21.92
CA GLN A 16 -3.65 14.82 -21.02
C GLN A 16 -2.25 15.20 -20.52
N GLN A 17 -2.09 15.14 -19.21
CA GLN A 17 -0.83 15.40 -18.52
C GLN A 17 -0.49 14.22 -17.63
N LEU A 18 0.77 13.75 -17.71
CA LEU A 18 1.29 12.77 -16.78
C LEU A 18 1.39 13.41 -15.39
N GLN A 19 0.75 12.83 -14.42
CA GLN A 19 0.75 13.27 -13.02
C GLN A 19 0.91 12.07 -12.09
N GLU A 20 1.60 12.31 -10.99
CA GLU A 20 1.64 11.41 -9.86
C GLU A 20 0.42 11.69 -8.98
N VAL A 21 -0.41 10.66 -8.78
CA VAL A 21 -1.65 10.75 -8.00
C VAL A 21 -1.71 9.65 -6.94
N PRO A 22 -2.32 9.91 -5.76
CA PRO A 22 -2.41 8.90 -4.72
C PRO A 22 -3.34 7.73 -5.13
N LEU A 23 -2.88 6.50 -4.88
CA LEU A 23 -3.69 5.29 -5.01
C LEU A 23 -4.48 4.98 -3.75
N ILE A 24 -4.04 5.48 -2.60
CA ILE A 24 -4.59 5.18 -1.28
C ILE A 24 -4.96 6.44 -0.50
N ASP A 25 -5.84 6.27 0.48
CA ASP A 25 -6.14 7.23 1.53
C ASP A 25 -5.98 6.55 2.89
N ALA A 26 -5.16 7.11 3.78
CA ALA A 26 -4.86 6.53 5.09
C ALA A 26 -6.12 6.23 5.93
N THR A 27 -7.23 6.93 5.68
CA THR A 27 -8.49 6.79 6.42
C THR A 27 -9.41 5.66 5.92
N LEU A 28 -9.10 5.05 4.77
CA LEU A 28 -9.95 4.04 4.12
C LEU A 28 -9.56 2.59 4.45
N TRP A 29 -8.46 2.38 5.16
CA TRP A 29 -8.04 1.04 5.53
C TRP A 29 -9.03 0.33 6.46
N THR A 30 -9.34 -0.91 6.13
CA THR A 30 -10.18 -1.81 6.94
C THR A 30 -9.48 -3.16 7.09
N VAL A 31 -9.71 -3.84 8.20
CA VAL A 31 -9.17 -5.20 8.42
C VAL A 31 -9.89 -6.16 7.48
N SER A 32 -9.12 -6.93 6.71
CA SER A 32 -9.63 -8.00 5.85
C SER A 32 -10.15 -9.17 6.67
N GLY A 33 -11.28 -9.75 6.26
CA GLY A 33 -11.78 -11.00 6.83
C GLY A 33 -10.94 -12.21 6.39
N GLU A 34 -11.07 -13.33 7.12
CA GLU A 34 -10.34 -14.57 6.80
C GLU A 34 -10.55 -15.05 5.36
N ALA A 35 -11.77 -14.94 4.84
CA ALA A 35 -12.12 -15.38 3.48
C ALA A 35 -11.60 -14.45 2.37
N GLU A 36 -11.18 -13.25 2.74
CA GLU A 36 -10.75 -12.18 1.83
C GLU A 36 -9.24 -11.89 1.97
N ASP A 37 -8.58 -12.57 2.91
CA ASP A 37 -7.14 -12.46 3.15
C ASP A 37 -6.39 -13.30 2.10
N PRO A 38 -5.58 -12.69 1.22
CA PRO A 38 -4.90 -13.42 0.17
C PRO A 38 -3.62 -14.14 0.64
N PHE A 39 -3.20 -13.97 1.90
CA PHE A 39 -1.92 -14.48 2.40
C PHE A 39 -2.06 -15.80 3.15
N ASP A 40 -1.10 -16.71 2.92
CA ASP A 40 -1.14 -18.10 3.42
C ASP A 40 -0.54 -18.26 4.84
N ASP A 41 0.08 -17.21 5.38
CA ASP A 41 0.76 -17.24 6.69
C ASP A 41 -0.17 -16.86 7.87
N ARG A 42 -1.49 -16.87 7.64
CA ARG A 42 -2.48 -16.58 8.66
C ARG A 42 -2.44 -17.61 9.79
N PRO A 43 -2.23 -17.19 11.05
CA PRO A 43 -2.23 -18.10 12.19
C PRO A 43 -3.65 -18.63 12.52
N GLU A 44 -3.75 -19.78 13.21
CA GLU A 44 -5.04 -20.33 13.65
C GLU A 44 -5.84 -19.36 14.54
N SER A 45 -5.14 -18.51 15.30
CA SER A 45 -5.71 -17.48 16.17
C SER A 45 -5.08 -16.14 15.84
N VAL A 46 -5.88 -15.20 15.39
CA VAL A 46 -5.45 -13.84 15.08
C VAL A 46 -5.70 -12.94 16.29
N GLU A 47 -4.63 -12.35 16.83
CA GLU A 47 -4.70 -11.31 17.85
C GLU A 47 -4.51 -9.95 17.21
N CYS A 48 -5.61 -9.26 16.92
CA CYS A 48 -5.61 -7.90 16.41
C CYS A 48 -6.80 -7.11 16.96
N SER A 49 -6.53 -6.18 17.85
CA SER A 49 -7.53 -5.27 18.40
C SER A 49 -7.52 -3.94 17.67
N SER A 50 -8.62 -3.20 17.74
CA SER A 50 -8.72 -1.85 17.17
C SER A 50 -7.79 -0.80 17.82
N LEU A 51 -7.05 -1.16 18.86
CA LEU A 51 -6.00 -0.32 19.45
C LEU A 51 -4.66 -0.48 18.71
N GLY A 52 -4.51 -1.55 17.93
CA GLY A 52 -3.27 -1.89 17.22
C GLY A 52 -3.15 -1.26 15.83
N TYR A 53 -4.08 -0.39 15.40
CA TYR A 53 -3.93 0.31 14.14
C TYR A 53 -4.69 1.62 14.12
N ALA A 54 -4.18 2.59 13.37
CA ALA A 54 -4.79 3.91 13.24
C ALA A 54 -4.43 4.59 11.91
N ALA A 55 -5.38 5.38 11.40
CA ALA A 55 -5.08 6.39 10.39
C ALA A 55 -4.51 7.62 11.09
N GLU A 56 -3.26 7.93 10.77
CA GLU A 56 -2.61 9.18 11.14
C GLU A 56 -2.80 10.23 10.04
N SER A 57 -2.30 11.45 10.24
CA SER A 57 -2.56 12.54 9.29
C SER A 57 -2.02 12.29 7.88
N THR A 58 -0.97 11.49 7.74
CA THR A 58 -0.25 11.27 6.47
C THR A 58 0.15 9.81 6.23
N TYR A 59 -0.20 8.88 7.12
CA TYR A 59 0.12 7.46 6.99
C TYR A 59 -0.90 6.62 7.77
N PHE A 60 -0.92 5.33 7.49
CA PHE A 60 -1.63 4.33 8.27
C PHE A 60 -0.62 3.52 9.06
N GLU A 61 -0.83 3.38 10.38
CA GLU A 61 0.08 2.72 11.30
C GLU A 61 -0.52 1.43 11.87
N VAL A 62 0.35 0.45 12.10
CA VAL A 62 0.06 -0.80 12.82
C VAL A 62 1.04 -0.95 13.97
N ASP A 63 0.51 -1.04 15.21
CA ASP A 63 1.26 -1.36 16.43
C ASP A 63 1.04 -2.84 16.77
N THR A 64 2.08 -3.65 16.55
CA THR A 64 2.00 -5.09 16.76
C THR A 64 1.98 -5.52 18.23
N THR A 65 2.11 -4.58 19.17
CA THR A 65 1.77 -4.82 20.58
C THR A 65 0.32 -5.25 20.77
N PHE A 66 -0.57 -4.79 19.86
CA PHE A 66 -2.01 -5.01 19.94
C PHE A 66 -2.58 -5.69 18.69
N CYS A 67 -1.76 -5.87 17.64
CA CYS A 67 -2.17 -6.45 16.38
C CYS A 67 -1.00 -7.22 15.73
N GLU A 68 -0.77 -8.46 16.17
CA GLU A 68 0.37 -9.27 15.71
C GLU A 68 0.23 -9.77 14.27
N TYR A 69 -1.00 -9.91 13.79
CA TYR A 69 -1.33 -10.31 12.43
C TYR A 69 -2.53 -9.52 11.93
N ALA A 70 -2.37 -8.84 10.82
CA ALA A 70 -3.50 -8.31 10.08
C ALA A 70 -3.15 -8.10 8.60
N THR A 71 -4.16 -8.31 7.77
CA THR A 71 -4.22 -7.82 6.40
C THR A 71 -5.23 -6.68 6.36
N PHE A 72 -4.77 -5.51 5.99
CA PHE A 72 -5.61 -4.34 5.77
C PHE A 72 -5.89 -4.20 4.29
N VAL A 73 -7.11 -3.76 3.95
CA VAL A 73 -7.54 -3.59 2.57
C VAL A 73 -8.26 -2.27 2.38
N GLN A 74 -8.04 -1.63 1.24
CA GLN A 74 -8.82 -0.51 0.75
C GLN A 74 -8.91 -0.55 -0.78
N PRO A 75 -9.87 0.13 -1.41
CA PRO A 75 -9.93 0.26 -2.86
C PRO A 75 -8.87 1.25 -3.37
N THR A 76 -8.34 1.04 -4.61
CA THR A 76 -7.61 2.08 -5.34
C THR A 76 -8.51 3.28 -5.61
N LEU A 77 -7.95 4.50 -5.51
CA LEU A 77 -8.70 5.75 -5.73
C LEU A 77 -8.88 6.10 -7.19
N VAL A 78 -7.99 5.62 -8.07
CA VAL A 78 -7.97 5.91 -9.50
C VAL A 78 -7.75 4.66 -10.32
N ASP A 79 -8.04 4.72 -11.61
CA ASP A 79 -7.68 3.69 -12.58
C ASP A 79 -6.16 3.67 -12.79
N ILE A 80 -5.60 2.49 -13.04
CA ILE A 80 -4.20 2.26 -13.35
C ILE A 80 -4.15 1.61 -14.73
N ALA A 81 -3.38 2.17 -15.67
CA ALA A 81 -3.17 1.56 -16.97
C ALA A 81 -1.97 0.60 -16.92
N GLU A 82 -1.98 -0.42 -17.80
CA GLU A 82 -0.80 -1.24 -18.02
C GLU A 82 0.40 -0.36 -18.40
N GLY A 83 1.51 -0.51 -17.68
CA GLY A 83 2.73 0.28 -17.89
C GLY A 83 2.84 1.53 -17.02
N ASP A 84 1.81 1.93 -16.27
CA ASP A 84 1.90 3.03 -15.31
C ASP A 84 2.91 2.69 -14.21
N LEU A 85 3.68 3.69 -13.78
CA LEU A 85 4.64 3.53 -12.68
C LEU A 85 3.92 3.69 -11.35
N MET A 86 4.01 2.69 -10.49
CA MET A 86 3.56 2.73 -9.10
C MET A 86 4.75 2.91 -8.17
N THR A 87 4.62 3.78 -7.16
CA THR A 87 5.61 3.98 -6.11
C THR A 87 5.01 3.69 -4.75
N LEU A 88 5.84 3.16 -3.84
CA LEU A 88 5.48 2.82 -2.46
C LEU A 88 6.48 3.46 -1.50
N VAL A 89 5.97 4.09 -0.45
CA VAL A 89 6.74 4.46 0.74
C VAL A 89 6.09 3.83 1.98
N ALA A 90 6.85 2.95 2.62
CA ALA A 90 6.47 2.30 3.87
C ALA A 90 7.67 2.27 4.81
N TRP A 91 7.45 2.03 6.11
CA TRP A 91 8.53 2.01 7.08
C TRP A 91 8.16 1.19 8.32
N HIS A 92 9.18 0.81 9.09
CA HIS A 92 9.03 0.34 10.46
C HIS A 92 10.06 1.01 11.38
N LEU A 93 9.72 1.10 12.66
CA LEU A 93 10.68 1.48 13.71
C LEU A 93 11.58 0.29 14.05
N ASP A 94 12.51 0.47 15.02
CA ASP A 94 13.36 -0.63 15.48
C ASP A 94 12.49 -1.83 15.87
N LEU A 95 12.79 -2.99 15.31
CA LEU A 95 12.04 -4.22 15.56
C LEU A 95 12.62 -4.95 16.76
N TRP A 96 11.75 -5.31 17.70
CA TRP A 96 12.14 -6.02 18.91
C TRP A 96 11.14 -7.14 19.24
N ALA A 97 11.67 -8.27 19.69
CA ALA A 97 10.90 -9.39 20.25
C ALA A 97 11.63 -9.99 21.43
N ALA A 98 10.90 -10.70 22.30
CA ALA A 98 11.50 -11.36 23.48
C ALA A 98 12.44 -12.50 23.10
N GLU A 99 12.16 -13.18 21.99
CA GLU A 99 12.98 -14.23 21.37
C GLU A 99 13.18 -13.88 19.88
N PRO A 100 14.26 -14.35 19.22
CA PRO A 100 14.46 -14.12 17.80
C PRO A 100 13.25 -14.59 16.99
N ALA A 101 12.76 -13.72 16.10
CA ALA A 101 11.57 -13.92 15.28
C ALA A 101 11.79 -13.36 13.87
N GLU A 102 10.78 -13.47 13.03
CA GLU A 102 10.71 -12.81 11.74
C GLU A 102 9.38 -12.06 11.62
N ALA A 103 9.39 -10.94 10.92
CA ALA A 103 8.19 -10.24 10.49
C ALA A 103 7.99 -10.48 8.99
N HIS A 104 6.75 -10.65 8.56
CA HIS A 104 6.34 -10.66 7.16
C HIS A 104 5.59 -9.38 6.85
N MET A 105 6.04 -8.65 5.85
CA MET A 105 5.39 -7.44 5.37
C MET A 105 5.14 -7.55 3.88
N VAL A 106 3.88 -7.28 3.45
CA VAL A 106 3.51 -7.24 2.03
C VAL A 106 2.69 -6.00 1.72
N VAL A 107 2.96 -5.41 0.56
CA VAL A 107 2.08 -4.43 -0.08
C VAL A 107 1.75 -4.93 -1.49
N GLN A 108 0.44 -5.07 -1.78
CA GLN A 108 -0.05 -5.64 -3.02
C GLN A 108 -1.18 -4.78 -3.58
N VAL A 109 -1.23 -4.61 -4.90
CA VAL A 109 -2.31 -3.93 -5.63
C VAL A 109 -2.94 -4.91 -6.61
N GLY A 110 -4.22 -5.24 -6.43
CA GLY A 110 -4.84 -6.35 -7.13
C GLY A 110 -4.08 -7.65 -6.84
N ASP A 111 -3.62 -8.32 -7.91
CA ASP A 111 -2.80 -9.54 -7.81
C ASP A 111 -1.29 -9.25 -7.89
N GLN A 112 -0.87 -7.99 -8.10
CA GLN A 112 0.53 -7.61 -8.24
C GLN A 112 1.14 -7.21 -6.89
N VAL A 113 2.18 -7.94 -6.47
CA VAL A 113 2.98 -7.60 -5.28
C VAL A 113 3.93 -6.46 -5.62
N LEU A 114 3.81 -5.31 -4.95
CA LEU A 114 4.77 -4.20 -5.04
C LEU A 114 5.97 -4.40 -4.14
N TYR A 115 5.75 -5.00 -2.99
CA TYR A 115 6.79 -5.27 -2.01
C TYR A 115 6.40 -6.44 -1.13
N GLU A 116 7.37 -7.35 -0.88
CA GLU A 116 7.27 -8.44 0.08
C GLU A 116 8.64 -8.70 0.68
N GLU A 117 8.72 -8.81 2.00
CA GLU A 117 9.95 -9.13 2.70
C GLU A 117 9.67 -9.85 4.03
N TRP A 118 10.53 -10.83 4.32
CA TRP A 118 10.68 -11.45 5.63
C TRP A 118 11.86 -10.80 6.35
N ILE A 119 11.59 -10.10 7.44
CA ILE A 119 12.55 -9.25 8.15
C ILE A 119 12.90 -9.89 9.48
N PRO A 120 14.19 -10.21 9.74
CA PRO A 120 14.58 -10.78 11.03
C PRO A 120 14.39 -9.79 12.16
N ILE A 121 13.95 -10.28 13.33
CA ILE A 121 13.84 -9.51 14.56
C ILE A 121 14.84 -10.04 15.57
N PRO A 122 15.73 -9.20 16.17
CA PRO A 122 15.73 -7.75 16.10
C PRO A 122 16.31 -7.18 14.80
N SER A 123 15.85 -5.97 14.43
CA SER A 123 16.34 -5.20 13.28
C SER A 123 16.24 -3.70 13.57
N ASP A 124 17.14 -2.91 13.01
CA ASP A 124 17.07 -1.45 13.09
C ASP A 124 15.92 -0.94 12.22
N SER A 125 15.40 0.27 12.52
CA SER A 125 14.37 0.95 11.74
C SER A 125 14.76 1.10 10.27
N ASN A 126 13.78 0.97 9.38
CA ASN A 126 14.01 1.08 7.95
C ASN A 126 12.86 1.79 7.23
N ILE A 127 13.18 2.44 6.11
CA ILE A 127 12.23 3.02 5.17
C ILE A 127 12.36 2.26 3.85
N PHE A 128 11.23 1.81 3.34
CA PHE A 128 11.13 1.11 2.06
C PHE A 128 10.59 2.07 1.02
N GLU A 129 11.42 2.41 0.05
CA GLU A 129 11.02 3.13 -1.16
C GLU A 129 11.10 2.13 -2.31
N LYS A 130 9.97 1.81 -2.93
CA LYS A 130 9.86 0.81 -4.00
C LYS A 130 9.13 1.38 -5.19
N GLU A 131 9.52 0.90 -6.35
CA GLU A 131 8.88 1.20 -7.62
C GLU A 131 8.50 -0.10 -8.32
N GLY A 132 7.36 -0.08 -8.98
CA GLY A 132 6.88 -1.19 -9.81
C GLY A 132 6.06 -0.67 -10.98
N THR A 133 6.14 -1.32 -12.12
CA THR A 133 5.31 -1.00 -13.28
C THR A 133 4.05 -1.86 -13.24
N ALA A 134 2.87 -1.27 -13.46
CA ALA A 134 1.62 -2.01 -13.52
C ALA A 134 1.65 -3.04 -14.67
N GLU A 135 1.42 -4.31 -14.34
CA GLU A 135 1.45 -5.42 -15.28
C GLU A 135 0.13 -5.54 -16.07
N ASP A 136 -0.97 -5.06 -15.49
CA ASP A 136 -2.31 -5.12 -16.05
C ASP A 136 -3.05 -3.78 -15.88
N VAL A 137 -4.17 -3.62 -16.59
CA VAL A 137 -5.12 -2.53 -16.37
C VAL A 137 -5.94 -2.84 -15.11
N LEU A 138 -5.85 -1.98 -14.11
CA LEU A 138 -6.56 -2.11 -12.84
C LEU A 138 -7.55 -0.95 -12.69
N PRO A 139 -8.87 -1.20 -12.67
CA PRO A 139 -9.85 -0.14 -12.48
C PRO A 139 -9.83 0.40 -11.06
N SER A 140 -10.22 1.65 -10.88
CA SER A 140 -10.52 2.24 -9.57
C SER A 140 -11.46 1.32 -8.78
N GLY A 141 -11.16 1.12 -7.50
CA GLY A 141 -11.83 0.12 -6.67
C GLY A 141 -11.11 -1.23 -6.60
N THR A 142 -10.03 -1.44 -7.37
CA THR A 142 -9.16 -2.62 -7.21
C THR A 142 -8.62 -2.68 -5.77
N PRO A 143 -8.63 -3.84 -5.10
CA PRO A 143 -8.15 -3.93 -3.72
C PRO A 143 -6.64 -3.65 -3.63
N VAL A 144 -6.26 -2.84 -2.65
CA VAL A 144 -4.88 -2.67 -2.20
C VAL A 144 -4.77 -3.33 -0.84
N TYR A 145 -3.76 -4.18 -0.66
CA TYR A 145 -3.49 -4.86 0.60
C TYR A 145 -2.22 -4.34 1.24
N PHE A 146 -2.29 -4.11 2.54
CA PHE A 146 -1.15 -3.93 3.42
C PHE A 146 -1.19 -5.01 4.48
N HIS A 147 -0.23 -5.92 4.43
CA HIS A 147 -0.14 -7.07 5.31
C HIS A 147 1.04 -6.94 6.26
N VAL A 148 0.80 -7.24 7.53
CA VAL A 148 1.81 -7.33 8.58
C VAL A 148 1.53 -8.57 9.43
N HIS A 149 2.51 -9.47 9.51
CA HIS A 149 2.57 -10.57 10.45
C HIS A 149 3.87 -10.46 11.25
N ASN A 150 3.77 -10.09 12.52
CA ASN A 150 4.94 -9.78 13.33
C ASN A 150 4.76 -10.17 14.79
N HIS A 151 5.67 -10.99 15.29
CA HIS A 151 5.73 -11.38 16.69
C HIS A 151 6.67 -10.45 17.46
N GLY A 152 6.13 -9.41 18.10
CA GLY A 152 6.93 -8.45 18.86
C GLY A 152 6.19 -7.12 19.07
N TYR A 153 6.91 -6.14 19.63
CA TYR A 153 6.38 -4.83 20.01
C TYR A 153 6.91 -3.79 19.04
N ASN A 154 6.30 -3.67 17.87
CA ASN A 154 6.86 -2.93 16.75
C ASN A 154 5.80 -2.07 16.07
N ASN A 155 6.22 -0.96 15.45
CA ASN A 155 5.37 -0.08 14.67
C ASN A 155 5.71 -0.17 13.19
N TRP A 156 4.69 -0.37 12.38
CA TRP A 156 4.75 -0.47 10.93
C TRP A 156 3.85 0.58 10.30
N ALA A 157 4.25 1.14 9.17
CA ALA A 157 3.40 2.09 8.49
C ALA A 157 3.51 2.00 6.97
N VAL A 158 2.41 2.32 6.30
CA VAL A 158 2.37 2.66 4.89
C VAL A 158 1.95 4.14 4.78
N SER A 159 2.79 4.95 4.15
CA SER A 159 2.53 6.39 4.01
C SER A 159 2.03 6.75 2.63
N GLU A 160 2.60 6.16 1.57
CA GLU A 160 2.27 6.52 0.20
C GLU A 160 2.26 5.29 -0.69
N ILE A 161 1.23 5.19 -1.51
CA ILE A 161 1.22 4.41 -2.73
C ILE A 161 0.69 5.35 -3.79
N MET A 162 1.53 5.69 -4.78
CA MET A 162 1.22 6.65 -5.83
C MET A 162 1.24 5.96 -7.19
N VAL A 163 0.60 6.55 -8.19
CA VAL A 163 0.73 6.13 -9.58
C VAL A 163 1.00 7.33 -10.48
N GLU A 164 1.95 7.19 -11.40
CA GLU A 164 2.11 8.13 -12.53
C GLU A 164 1.15 7.72 -13.64
N THR A 165 0.11 8.51 -13.85
CA THR A 165 -0.89 8.23 -14.88
C THR A 165 -1.30 9.49 -15.63
N LEU A 166 -1.95 9.32 -16.81
CA LEU A 166 -2.44 10.43 -17.61
C LEU A 166 -3.76 10.94 -17.05
N VAL A 167 -3.79 12.17 -16.58
CA VAL A 167 -5.00 12.86 -16.13
C VAL A 167 -5.44 13.92 -17.14
N GLU A 168 -6.75 14.12 -17.28
CA GLU A 168 -7.32 15.18 -18.09
C GLU A 168 -7.30 16.50 -17.31
N VAL A 169 -6.69 17.52 -17.91
CA VAL A 169 -6.60 18.87 -17.35
C VAL A 169 -7.26 19.85 -18.32
N GLU A 170 -8.23 20.63 -17.85
CA GLU A 170 -8.83 21.73 -18.61
C GLU A 170 -7.86 22.92 -18.67
N LEU A 171 -7.68 23.51 -19.88
CA LEU A 171 -6.84 24.68 -20.12
C LEU A 171 -7.65 25.98 -20.05
#